data_70fdc3cbc42845390230810410825971
#
_entry.id   70fdc3cbc42845390230810410825971
#
_cell.length_a   1.000
_cell.length_b   1.000
_cell.length_c   1.000
_cell.angle_alpha   90.00
_cell.angle_beta   90.00
_cell.angle_gamma   90.00
#
_symmetry.space_group_name_H-M   'P 1'
#
loop_
_entity.id
_entity.type
_entity.pdbx_description
1 polymer ?
#
loop_
_entity_poly.entity_id
_entity_poly.type
_entity_poly.pdbx_seq_one_letter_code
_entity_poly.pdbx_strand_id
1 'polypeptide(L)'
;AIMRYVRRQHSMIIGQVTAEEIKIQIGEVYPRNEELTMNVKGRDYKTGMPKMVTVSSKEIYEVLRRPARMIADEVMAVLEQTSPELVSDVSENGLTLTGGSAQLWGFAELLMERTGIPCILADDPDSCTAYGCGKSLAWINNMEEGPINIARKRAMKSGL
;
A
#
# COMPACT_ATOMS: atom_id res chain seq x y z
N ALA A 1 -5.37 2.24 -11.67
CA ALA A 1 -6.70 2.84 -11.48
C ALA A 1 -6.68 4.33 -11.87
N ILE A 2 -5.83 5.18 -11.25
CA ILE A 2 -5.76 6.64 -11.45
C ILE A 2 -5.56 7.03 -12.91
N MET A 3 -4.55 6.47 -13.61
CA MET A 3 -4.31 6.76 -15.03
C MET A 3 -5.54 6.52 -15.92
N ARG A 4 -6.28 5.42 -15.65
CA ARG A 4 -7.52 5.11 -16.39
C ARG A 4 -8.62 6.11 -16.09
N TYR A 5 -8.73 6.55 -14.85
CA TYR A 5 -9.70 7.56 -14.43
C TYR A 5 -9.43 8.89 -15.12
N VAL A 6 -8.20 9.42 -15.02
CA VAL A 6 -7.81 10.70 -15.63
C VAL A 6 -8.02 10.67 -17.14
N ARG A 7 -7.71 9.55 -17.79
CA ARG A 7 -7.97 9.40 -19.24
C ARG A 7 -9.46 9.46 -19.57
N ARG A 8 -10.31 8.81 -18.79
CA ARG A 8 -11.76 8.74 -19.05
C ARG A 8 -12.47 10.04 -18.71
N GLN A 9 -12.18 10.61 -17.55
CA GLN A 9 -12.90 11.76 -17.02
C GLN A 9 -12.39 13.08 -17.60
N HIS A 10 -11.07 13.21 -17.71
CA HIS A 10 -10.43 14.44 -18.16
C HIS A 10 -9.91 14.39 -19.61
N SER A 11 -10.10 13.27 -20.31
CA SER A 11 -9.56 13.04 -21.67
C SER A 11 -8.06 13.34 -21.76
N MET A 12 -7.30 13.02 -20.70
CA MET A 12 -5.88 13.31 -20.58
C MET A 12 -5.07 12.05 -20.27
N ILE A 13 -3.92 11.93 -20.93
CA ILE A 13 -2.96 10.85 -20.68
C ILE A 13 -1.90 11.37 -19.73
N ILE A 14 -1.65 10.65 -18.65
CA ILE A 14 -0.58 10.87 -17.68
C ILE A 14 0.33 9.63 -17.55
N GLY A 15 1.57 9.83 -17.14
CA GLY A 15 2.51 8.75 -16.84
C GLY A 15 2.31 8.11 -15.47
N GLN A 16 3.06 7.04 -15.19
CA GLN A 16 3.03 6.36 -13.89
C GLN A 16 3.52 7.26 -12.76
N VAL A 17 4.58 8.03 -13.00
CA VAL A 17 5.14 8.97 -12.01
C VAL A 17 4.07 9.97 -11.56
N THR A 18 3.41 10.61 -12.53
CA THR A 18 2.34 11.57 -12.23
C THR A 18 1.16 10.93 -11.49
N ALA A 19 0.80 9.69 -11.85
CA ALA A 19 -0.26 8.97 -11.15
C ALA A 19 0.13 8.60 -9.72
N GLU A 20 1.41 8.32 -9.47
CA GLU A 20 1.94 8.09 -8.12
C GLU A 20 1.97 9.38 -7.30
N GLU A 21 2.38 10.50 -7.91
CA GLU A 21 2.32 11.83 -7.27
C GLU A 21 0.88 12.19 -6.84
N ILE A 22 -0.11 11.95 -7.71
CA ILE A 22 -1.53 12.15 -7.37
C ILE A 22 -1.92 11.28 -6.16
N LYS A 23 -1.52 10.00 -6.17
CA LYS A 23 -1.82 9.07 -5.06
C LYS A 23 -1.21 9.56 -3.74
N ILE A 24 0.05 10.03 -3.77
CA ILE A 24 0.78 10.47 -2.57
C ILE A 24 0.21 11.78 -2.03
N GLN A 25 -0.08 12.75 -2.91
CA GLN A 25 -0.46 14.10 -2.47
C GLN A 25 -1.93 14.24 -2.09
N ILE A 26 -2.82 13.62 -2.87
CA ILE A 26 -4.28 13.78 -2.69
C ILE A 26 -5.04 12.46 -2.64
N GLY A 27 -4.33 11.31 -2.63
CA GLY A 27 -4.98 10.00 -2.51
C GLY A 27 -5.58 9.80 -1.14
N GLU A 28 -6.83 9.30 -1.10
CA GLU A 28 -7.51 8.93 0.13
C GLU A 28 -8.40 7.70 -0.11
N VAL A 29 -8.63 6.91 0.94
CA VAL A 29 -9.51 5.73 0.91
C VAL A 29 -10.52 5.73 2.04
N TYR A 30 -10.44 6.71 2.92
CA TYR A 30 -11.39 7.01 3.97
C TYR A 30 -11.77 8.50 3.90
N PRO A 31 -13.02 8.90 4.19
CA PRO A 31 -13.46 10.28 4.06
C PRO A 31 -12.58 11.26 4.86
N ARG A 32 -12.21 12.36 4.22
CA ARG A 32 -11.49 13.47 4.82
C ARG A 32 -12.43 14.67 4.94
N ASN A 33 -12.28 15.45 6.01
CA ASN A 33 -13.09 16.67 6.21
C ASN A 33 -12.74 17.78 5.21
N GLU A 34 -11.49 17.81 4.74
CA GLU A 34 -10.97 18.85 3.84
C GLU A 34 -10.70 18.26 2.45
N GLU A 35 -11.25 18.89 1.43
CA GLU A 35 -10.99 18.48 0.05
C GLU A 35 -9.67 19.05 -0.45
N LEU A 36 -8.74 18.16 -0.83
CA LEU A 36 -7.48 18.53 -1.45
C LEU A 36 -7.63 18.57 -2.96
N THR A 37 -6.89 19.49 -3.61
CA THR A 37 -6.82 19.58 -5.07
C THR A 37 -5.39 19.66 -5.55
N MET A 38 -5.13 19.11 -6.75
CA MET A 38 -3.82 19.12 -7.38
C MET A 38 -3.94 19.45 -8.87
N ASN A 39 -3.07 20.35 -9.36
CA ASN A 39 -2.96 20.63 -10.80
C ASN A 39 -2.06 19.58 -11.46
N VAL A 40 -2.62 18.83 -12.38
CA VAL A 40 -1.96 17.73 -13.08
C VAL A 40 -1.69 18.11 -14.53
N LYS A 41 -0.47 17.90 -14.97
CA LYS A 41 -0.05 18.12 -16.37
C LYS A 41 0.01 16.78 -17.10
N GLY A 42 -0.42 16.80 -18.36
CA GLY A 42 -0.40 15.61 -19.20
C GLY A 42 -0.59 15.99 -20.67
N ARG A 43 -0.99 15.01 -21.46
CA ARG A 43 -1.28 15.16 -22.89
C ARG A 43 -2.75 14.92 -23.16
N ASP A 44 -3.41 15.81 -23.86
CA ASP A 44 -4.79 15.61 -24.31
C ASP A 44 -4.87 14.36 -25.20
N TYR A 45 -5.85 13.49 -24.90
CA TYR A 45 -6.00 12.21 -25.59
C TYR A 45 -6.38 12.35 -27.06
N LYS A 46 -7.13 13.41 -27.42
CA LYS A 46 -7.65 13.61 -28.78
C LYS A 46 -6.69 14.40 -29.66
N THR A 47 -6.15 15.50 -29.12
CA THR A 47 -5.33 16.45 -29.89
C THR A 47 -3.83 16.17 -29.80
N GLY A 48 -3.40 15.41 -28.80
CA GLY A 48 -1.99 15.18 -28.51
C GLY A 48 -1.26 16.36 -27.87
N MET A 49 -1.92 17.50 -27.68
CA MET A 49 -1.34 18.73 -27.14
C MET A 49 -1.17 18.67 -25.62
N PRO A 50 -0.22 19.44 -25.05
CA PRO A 50 -0.11 19.60 -23.61
C PRO A 50 -1.43 20.08 -23.00
N LYS A 51 -1.82 19.50 -21.88
CA LYS A 51 -3.06 19.81 -21.15
C LYS A 51 -2.80 19.83 -19.65
N MET A 52 -3.47 20.72 -18.96
CA MET A 52 -3.48 20.78 -17.49
C MET A 52 -4.92 20.71 -17.00
N VAL A 53 -5.14 19.93 -15.92
CA VAL A 53 -6.43 19.80 -15.26
C VAL A 53 -6.24 19.83 -13.76
N THR A 54 -7.25 20.27 -13.02
CA THR A 54 -7.29 20.16 -11.56
C THR A 54 -8.03 18.87 -11.21
N VAL A 55 -7.44 18.07 -10.36
CA VAL A 55 -8.01 16.81 -9.84
C VAL A 55 -8.21 16.96 -8.34
N SER A 56 -9.32 16.46 -7.80
CA SER A 56 -9.61 16.54 -6.37
C SER A 56 -9.43 15.20 -5.65
N SER A 57 -9.24 15.27 -4.32
CA SER A 57 -9.13 14.08 -3.47
C SER A 57 -10.42 13.24 -3.50
N LYS A 58 -11.58 13.86 -3.60
CA LYS A 58 -12.87 13.16 -3.73
C LYS A 58 -12.95 12.32 -5.00
N GLU A 59 -12.45 12.86 -6.13
CA GLU A 59 -12.37 12.10 -7.38
C GLU A 59 -11.45 10.88 -7.22
N ILE A 60 -10.31 11.05 -6.56
CA ILE A 60 -9.34 9.99 -6.33
C ILE A 60 -9.86 8.97 -5.31
N TYR A 61 -10.61 9.39 -4.29
CA TYR A 61 -11.31 8.50 -3.38
C TYR A 61 -12.20 7.50 -4.12
N GLU A 62 -13.04 7.97 -5.05
CA GLU A 62 -13.90 7.09 -5.84
C GLU A 62 -13.12 6.04 -6.66
N VAL A 63 -11.88 6.35 -7.02
CA VAL A 63 -10.99 5.47 -7.77
C VAL A 63 -10.29 4.47 -6.87
N LEU A 64 -9.84 4.89 -5.69
CA LEU A 64 -8.98 4.11 -4.81
C LEU A 64 -9.77 3.26 -3.80
N ARG A 65 -10.99 3.66 -3.42
CA ARG A 65 -11.79 2.96 -2.41
C ARG A 65 -12.03 1.48 -2.75
N ARG A 66 -12.23 1.14 -4.03
CA ARG A 66 -12.49 -0.24 -4.43
C ARG A 66 -11.25 -1.14 -4.25
N PRO A 67 -10.06 -0.80 -4.82
CA PRO A 67 -8.85 -1.57 -4.56
C PRO A 67 -8.49 -1.65 -3.08
N ALA A 68 -8.68 -0.56 -2.32
CA ALA A 68 -8.39 -0.56 -0.89
C ALA A 68 -9.32 -1.52 -0.12
N ARG A 69 -10.62 -1.53 -0.43
CA ARG A 69 -11.57 -2.47 0.17
C ARG A 69 -11.24 -3.92 -0.17
N MET A 70 -10.82 -4.21 -1.40
CA MET A 70 -10.38 -5.55 -1.77
C MET A 70 -9.22 -6.03 -0.89
N ILE A 71 -8.26 -5.15 -0.59
CA ILE A 71 -7.16 -5.50 0.33
C ILE A 71 -7.70 -5.74 1.75
N ALA A 72 -8.61 -4.92 2.23
CA ALA A 72 -9.23 -5.11 3.54
C ALA A 72 -10.04 -6.41 3.63
N ASP A 73 -10.74 -6.78 2.56
CA ASP A 73 -11.47 -8.04 2.48
C ASP A 73 -10.52 -9.26 2.51
N GLU A 74 -9.36 -9.18 1.87
CA GLU A 74 -8.31 -10.22 1.94
C GLU A 74 -7.72 -10.33 3.35
N VAL A 75 -7.52 -9.21 4.05
CA VAL A 75 -7.09 -9.24 5.47
C VAL A 75 -8.13 -9.97 6.33
N MET A 76 -9.42 -9.68 6.13
CA MET A 76 -10.50 -10.41 6.82
C MET A 76 -10.46 -11.91 6.52
N ALA A 77 -10.28 -12.29 5.25
CA ALA A 77 -10.22 -13.70 4.87
C ALA A 77 -9.04 -14.44 5.52
N VAL A 78 -7.90 -13.77 5.71
CA VAL A 78 -6.75 -14.33 6.43
C VAL A 78 -7.09 -14.51 7.92
N LEU A 79 -7.72 -13.52 8.55
CA LEU A 79 -8.12 -13.61 9.97
C LEU A 79 -9.14 -14.74 10.19
N GLU A 80 -10.10 -14.91 9.30
CA GLU A 80 -11.11 -16.00 9.35
C GLU A 80 -10.47 -17.40 9.26
N GLN A 81 -9.34 -17.54 8.57
CA GLN A 81 -8.59 -18.80 8.43
C GLN A 81 -7.55 -19.00 9.52
N THR A 82 -7.34 -18.01 10.38
CA THR A 82 -6.37 -18.04 11.48
C THR A 82 -7.00 -18.71 12.72
N SER A 83 -6.19 -19.43 13.51
CA SER A 83 -6.70 -20.05 14.73
C SER A 83 -7.22 -19.01 15.73
N PRO A 84 -8.24 -19.35 16.53
CA PRO A 84 -8.85 -18.41 17.48
C PRO A 84 -7.86 -17.80 18.48
N GLU A 85 -6.87 -18.57 18.91
CA GLU A 85 -5.83 -18.11 19.85
C GLU A 85 -4.98 -16.99 19.23
N LEU A 86 -4.55 -17.18 17.98
CA LEU A 86 -3.76 -16.17 17.25
C LEU A 86 -4.61 -14.95 16.91
N VAL A 87 -5.89 -15.12 16.57
CA VAL A 87 -6.80 -13.98 16.34
C VAL A 87 -6.98 -13.17 17.62
N SER A 88 -7.06 -13.83 18.80
CA SER A 88 -7.10 -13.14 20.10
C SER A 88 -5.84 -12.29 20.30
N ASP A 89 -4.66 -12.86 20.07
CA ASP A 89 -3.38 -12.13 20.19
C ASP A 89 -3.31 -10.94 19.24
N VAL A 90 -3.77 -11.11 17.99
CA VAL A 90 -3.81 -10.03 17.00
C VAL A 90 -4.81 -8.94 17.41
N SER A 91 -5.94 -9.31 18.01
CA SER A 91 -6.94 -8.35 18.50
C SER A 91 -6.41 -7.47 19.62
N GLU A 92 -5.55 -8.03 20.49
CA GLU A 92 -4.93 -7.29 21.58
C GLU A 92 -3.75 -6.43 21.11
N ASN A 93 -2.89 -6.98 20.25
CA ASN A 93 -1.65 -6.31 19.81
C ASN A 93 -1.85 -5.39 18.60
N GLY A 94 -2.92 -5.57 17.84
CA GLY A 94 -3.21 -4.81 16.62
C GLY A 94 -2.45 -5.29 15.38
N LEU A 95 -2.70 -4.60 14.27
CA LEU A 95 -2.03 -4.81 12.97
C LEU A 95 -1.04 -3.68 12.72
N THR A 96 0.21 -4.03 12.45
CA THR A 96 1.21 -3.05 12.05
C THR A 96 1.30 -2.98 10.51
N LEU A 97 1.07 -1.80 9.96
CA LEU A 97 1.09 -1.54 8.53
C LEU A 97 2.45 -1.04 8.09
N THR A 98 3.01 -1.64 7.02
CA THR A 98 4.31 -1.28 6.45
C THR A 98 4.24 -1.11 4.93
N GLY A 99 5.26 -0.49 4.35
CA GLY A 99 5.33 -0.19 2.92
C GLY A 99 4.60 1.09 2.51
N GLY A 100 4.95 1.65 1.35
CA GLY A 100 4.46 2.95 0.89
C GLY A 100 2.95 3.04 0.72
N SER A 101 2.29 1.95 0.35
CA SER A 101 0.83 1.95 0.21
C SER A 101 0.09 2.06 1.55
N ALA A 102 0.73 1.68 2.65
CA ALA A 102 0.17 1.82 4.00
C ALA A 102 0.03 3.29 4.44
N GLN A 103 0.79 4.19 3.82
CA GLN A 103 0.73 5.64 4.08
C GLN A 103 -0.44 6.34 3.38
N LEU A 104 -1.21 5.61 2.57
CA LEU A 104 -2.38 6.18 1.90
C LEU A 104 -3.38 6.65 2.95
N TRP A 105 -3.83 7.92 2.81
CA TRP A 105 -4.72 8.52 3.78
C TRP A 105 -5.98 7.68 4.04
N GLY A 106 -6.20 7.40 5.33
CA GLY A 106 -7.38 6.65 5.78
C GLY A 106 -7.29 5.14 5.59
N PHE A 107 -6.11 4.59 5.24
CA PHE A 107 -5.98 3.16 5.02
C PHE A 107 -6.02 2.36 6.34
N ALA A 108 -5.42 2.89 7.40
CA ALA A 108 -5.49 2.28 8.73
C ALA A 108 -6.93 2.31 9.28
N GLU A 109 -7.62 3.44 9.12
CA GLU A 109 -9.02 3.62 9.51
C GLU A 109 -9.94 2.66 8.75
N LEU A 110 -9.73 2.50 7.44
CA LEU A 110 -10.48 1.56 6.62
C LEU A 110 -10.30 0.11 7.10
N LEU A 111 -9.06 -0.29 7.41
CA LEU A 111 -8.77 -1.62 7.93
C LEU A 111 -9.39 -1.83 9.31
N MET A 112 -9.25 -0.85 10.20
CA MET A 112 -9.84 -0.89 11.54
C MET A 112 -11.37 -0.98 11.50
N GLU A 113 -12.03 -0.22 10.61
CA GLU A 113 -13.47 -0.31 10.40
C GLU A 113 -13.90 -1.71 9.92
N ARG A 114 -13.10 -2.33 9.02
CA ARG A 114 -13.44 -3.64 8.44
C ARG A 114 -13.13 -4.81 9.35
N THR A 115 -12.03 -4.76 10.09
CA THR A 115 -11.55 -5.89 10.91
C THR A 115 -11.95 -5.79 12.37
N GLY A 116 -12.29 -4.59 12.86
CA GLY A 116 -12.47 -4.32 14.28
C GLY A 116 -11.15 -4.35 15.09
N ILE A 117 -10.00 -4.48 14.43
CA ILE A 117 -8.68 -4.60 15.05
C ILE A 117 -7.95 -3.27 14.92
N PRO A 118 -7.29 -2.76 15.97
CA PRO A 118 -6.47 -1.57 15.89
C PRO A 118 -5.38 -1.70 14.83
N CYS A 119 -5.23 -0.68 13.97
CA CYS A 119 -4.20 -0.66 12.94
C CYS A 119 -3.24 0.51 13.19
N ILE A 120 -1.95 0.24 13.19
CA ILE A 120 -0.89 1.21 13.46
C ILE A 120 0.06 1.26 12.26
N LEU A 121 0.35 2.47 11.77
CA LEU A 121 1.39 2.65 10.77
C LEU A 121 2.75 2.56 11.45
N ALA A 122 3.66 1.75 10.90
CA ALA A 122 5.02 1.64 11.41
C ALA A 122 5.79 2.95 11.24
N ASP A 123 6.77 3.17 12.12
CA ASP A 123 7.77 4.22 11.91
C ASP A 123 8.55 3.92 10.63
N ASP A 124 8.69 4.90 9.74
CA ASP A 124 9.37 4.77 8.45
C ASP A 124 8.91 3.53 7.63
N PRO A 125 7.62 3.46 7.27
CA PRO A 125 7.01 2.25 6.72
C PRO A 125 7.64 1.79 5.40
N ASP A 126 8.21 2.70 4.61
CA ASP A 126 8.90 2.40 3.35
C ASP A 126 10.18 1.61 3.55
N SER A 127 10.87 1.85 4.65
CA SER A 127 12.19 1.26 4.94
C SER A 127 12.11 0.00 5.82
N CYS A 128 10.95 -0.33 6.39
CA CYS A 128 10.79 -1.47 7.32
C CYS A 128 11.35 -2.78 6.78
N THR A 129 11.08 -3.10 5.51
CA THR A 129 11.57 -4.33 4.88
C THR A 129 13.09 -4.33 4.75
N ALA A 130 13.70 -3.22 4.32
CA ALA A 130 15.14 -3.08 4.20
C ALA A 130 15.83 -3.18 5.57
N TYR A 131 15.28 -2.52 6.58
CA TYR A 131 15.75 -2.62 7.96
C TYR A 131 15.66 -4.04 8.50
N GLY A 132 14.53 -4.71 8.28
CA GLY A 132 14.32 -6.10 8.69
C GLY A 132 15.32 -7.04 8.04
N CYS A 133 15.56 -6.88 6.73
CA CYS A 133 16.60 -7.65 6.01
C CYS A 133 18.00 -7.37 6.58
N GLY A 134 18.34 -6.11 6.84
CA GLY A 134 19.62 -5.74 7.45
C GLY A 134 19.81 -6.36 8.84
N LYS A 135 18.81 -6.28 9.70
CA LYS A 135 18.84 -6.90 11.03
C LYS A 135 18.93 -8.42 10.96
N SER A 136 18.26 -9.06 10.01
CA SER A 136 18.28 -10.53 9.87
C SER A 136 19.68 -11.06 9.50
N LEU A 137 20.52 -10.26 8.82
CA LEU A 137 21.91 -10.65 8.52
C LEU A 137 22.73 -10.93 9.78
N ALA A 138 22.51 -10.18 10.87
CA ALA A 138 23.21 -10.40 12.13
C ALA A 138 22.82 -11.75 12.79
N TRP A 139 21.65 -12.27 12.51
CA TRP A 139 21.10 -13.50 13.09
C TRP A 139 21.23 -14.73 12.18
N ILE A 140 21.61 -14.53 10.91
CA ILE A 140 21.60 -15.60 9.88
C ILE A 140 22.48 -16.80 10.26
N ASN A 141 23.52 -16.58 11.07
CA ASN A 141 24.42 -17.63 11.55
C ASN A 141 23.85 -18.40 12.74
N ASN A 142 22.89 -17.82 13.45
CA ASN A 142 22.27 -18.38 14.69
C ASN A 142 20.87 -18.97 14.40
N MET A 143 20.35 -18.81 13.20
CA MET A 143 19.06 -19.42 12.81
C MET A 143 19.26 -20.92 12.59
N GLU A 144 18.72 -21.71 13.51
CA GLU A 144 18.46 -23.14 13.29
C GLU A 144 17.38 -23.29 12.20
N GLU A 145 17.50 -24.26 11.36
CA GLU A 145 16.70 -24.66 10.20
C GLU A 145 15.49 -23.81 9.81
N GLY A 146 15.62 -23.03 8.73
CA GLY A 146 14.55 -22.25 8.11
C GLY A 146 14.80 -22.07 6.61
N PRO A 147 13.89 -21.40 5.87
CA PRO A 147 14.02 -21.16 4.42
C PRO A 147 15.35 -20.49 4.02
N ILE A 148 15.88 -19.61 4.89
CA ILE A 148 17.16 -18.90 4.69
C ILE A 148 18.34 -19.88 4.74
N ASN A 149 18.28 -20.87 5.63
CA ASN A 149 19.31 -21.89 5.75
C ASN A 149 19.32 -22.85 4.54
N ILE A 150 18.16 -23.08 3.92
CA ILE A 150 18.06 -23.87 2.68
C ILE A 150 18.73 -23.13 1.51
N ALA A 151 18.52 -21.83 1.37
CA ALA A 151 19.16 -21.02 0.34
C ALA A 151 20.70 -20.99 0.52
N ARG A 152 21.20 -20.85 1.76
CA ARG A 152 22.63 -20.93 2.08
C ARG A 152 23.23 -22.31 1.79
N LYS A 153 22.52 -23.39 2.17
CA LYS A 153 22.95 -24.77 1.86
C LYS A 153 23.01 -25.02 0.35
N ARG A 154 22.12 -24.41 -0.45
CA ARG A 154 22.15 -24.50 -1.91
C ARG A 154 23.31 -23.69 -2.51
N ALA A 155 23.58 -22.47 -2.04
CA ALA A 155 24.70 -21.65 -2.48
C ALA A 155 26.05 -22.33 -2.18
N MET A 156 26.21 -22.91 -1.00
CA MET A 156 27.43 -23.67 -0.63
C MET A 156 27.62 -24.95 -1.49
N LYS A 157 26.53 -25.59 -1.96
CA LYS A 157 26.61 -26.76 -2.87
C LYS A 157 26.89 -26.40 -4.33
N SER A 158 26.56 -25.15 -4.74
CA SER A 158 26.79 -24.64 -6.10
C SER A 158 28.18 -24.04 -6.31
N GLY A 159 29.00 -23.95 -5.28
CA GLY A 159 30.39 -23.47 -5.40
C GLY A 159 30.53 -21.98 -5.69
N LEU A 160 29.50 -21.17 -5.37
CA LEU A 160 29.55 -19.70 -5.39
C LEU A 160 29.99 -19.17 -4.04
#